data_bff03c9003a701042ee12ffecab67ff5
#
_entry.id   bff03c9003a701042ee12ffecab67ff5
#
_cell.length_a   1.000
_cell.length_b   1.000
_cell.length_c   1.000
_cell.angle_alpha   90.00
_cell.angle_beta   90.00
_cell.angle_gamma   90.00
#
_symmetry.space_group_name_H-M   'P 1'
#
loop_
_entity.id
_entity.type
_entity.pdbx_description
1 polymer ?
#
loop_
_entity_poly.entity_id
_entity_poly.type
_entity_poly.pdbx_seq_one_letter_code
_entity_poly.pdbx_strand_id
1 'polypeptide(L)'
;MSDLTRTTRSHTGARANVGARVNAPNAPIAPAASRRGRHGNRAFIVETLVLFVFLIVSFTVIVQLYVASAGLAQQSLDLERAATAAANVAERFSADPTSTNLDVSEEKLTVTCEVTPQPNATGTLYRAHITAIASGSEVYVLDTARYVSGVSR
;
A
#
# COMPACT_ATOMS: atom_id res chain seq x y z
N MET A 1 10.80 38.65 17.85
CA MET A 1 11.42 38.98 19.14
C MET A 1 12.11 37.73 19.63
N SER A 2 13.40 37.95 19.84
CA SER A 2 14.39 37.16 20.58
C SER A 2 14.97 35.98 19.82
N ASP A 3 16.07 36.12 19.17
CA ASP A 3 17.44 36.43 19.61
C ASP A 3 18.20 35.22 20.13
N LEU A 4 19.28 34.95 19.37
CA LEU A 4 20.66 34.71 19.83
C LEU A 4 20.96 33.27 20.31
N THR A 5 22.10 32.68 20.01
CA THR A 5 23.47 33.20 20.04
C THR A 5 24.44 32.24 19.34
N ARG A 6 25.25 32.84 18.56
CA ARG A 6 26.50 32.41 17.95
C ARG A 6 27.57 32.21 19.04
N THR A 7 28.25 31.05 19.06
CA THR A 7 29.51 30.95 19.80
C THR A 7 30.59 30.33 18.92
N THR A 8 31.40 31.23 18.39
CA THR A 8 32.72 30.97 17.83
C THR A 8 33.69 30.65 18.98
N ARG A 9 34.45 29.56 18.86
CA ARG A 9 35.64 29.36 19.69
C ARG A 9 36.83 29.00 18.81
N SER A 10 37.61 30.02 18.56
CA SER A 10 38.96 30.02 18.08
C SER A 10 39.89 29.45 19.15
N HIS A 11 40.71 28.46 18.82
CA HIS A 11 41.93 28.16 19.57
C HIS A 11 43.11 28.03 18.63
N THR A 12 43.78 29.11 18.52
CA THR A 12 45.18 29.27 18.10
C THR A 12 46.08 28.64 19.16
N GLY A 13 46.94 27.72 18.75
CA GLY A 13 47.96 27.13 19.62
C GLY A 13 49.17 26.77 18.79
N ALA A 14 49.98 27.77 18.47
CA ALA A 14 51.34 27.61 17.94
C ALA A 14 52.21 27.00 19.01
N ARG A 15 52.94 25.95 18.69
CA ARG A 15 54.18 25.60 19.38
C ARG A 15 55.20 25.09 18.38
N ALA A 16 56.14 25.97 18.11
CA ALA A 16 57.42 25.66 17.53
C ALA A 16 58.17 24.71 18.46
N ASN A 17 58.74 23.65 17.91
CA ASN A 17 59.83 22.97 18.57
C ASN A 17 60.95 22.74 17.54
N VAL A 18 61.96 23.56 17.70
CA VAL A 18 63.29 23.49 17.09
C VAL A 18 64.10 22.49 17.90
N GLY A 19 64.68 21.51 17.28
CA GLY A 19 65.59 20.62 17.99
C GLY A 19 66.22 19.53 17.12
N ALA A 20 67.42 19.81 16.68
CA ALA A 20 68.57 18.92 16.52
C ALA A 20 68.55 17.87 15.39
N ARG A 21 69.32 18.19 14.37
CA ARG A 21 70.00 17.27 13.47
C ARG A 21 70.92 16.33 14.25
N VAL A 22 70.72 15.04 14.08
CA VAL A 22 71.77 14.07 14.25
C VAL A 22 71.88 13.24 12.95
N ASN A 23 72.99 13.46 12.25
CA ASN A 23 73.43 12.65 11.14
C ASN A 23 73.78 11.24 11.65
N ALA A 24 73.17 10.23 11.14
CA ALA A 24 73.66 8.84 11.22
C ALA A 24 73.70 8.21 9.81
N PRO A 25 74.79 7.51 9.47
CA PRO A 25 75.10 7.12 8.12
C PRO A 25 74.33 5.88 7.65
N ASN A 26 73.98 5.92 6.37
CA ASN A 26 73.62 4.86 5.45
C ASN A 26 73.58 3.43 6.02
N ALA A 27 72.37 2.95 6.29
CA ALA A 27 72.03 1.56 6.28
C ALA A 27 71.26 1.23 4.97
N PRO A 28 71.57 0.16 4.24
CA PRO A 28 70.82 -0.17 3.04
C PRO A 28 69.42 -0.57 3.42
N ILE A 29 68.45 0.18 2.94
CA ILE A 29 67.04 -0.11 3.09
C ILE A 29 66.73 -1.29 2.19
N ALA A 30 66.66 -2.48 2.78
CA ALA A 30 66.07 -3.64 2.11
C ALA A 30 64.63 -3.30 1.73
N PRO A 31 64.21 -3.56 0.47
CA PRO A 31 62.82 -3.34 0.11
C PRO A 31 61.98 -4.36 0.89
N ALA A 32 61.25 -3.87 1.87
CA ALA A 32 60.19 -4.62 2.53
C ALA A 32 59.17 -5.00 1.43
N ALA A 33 59.30 -6.19 0.89
CA ALA A 33 58.34 -6.76 -0.01
C ALA A 33 56.98 -6.78 0.70
N SER A 34 56.12 -5.83 0.36
CA SER A 34 54.76 -5.73 0.85
C SER A 34 53.95 -6.92 0.26
N ARG A 35 54.02 -8.06 0.92
CA ARG A 35 53.13 -9.22 0.68
C ARG A 35 51.74 -8.95 1.26
N ARG A 36 51.21 -7.75 1.11
CA ARG A 36 49.87 -7.37 1.53
C ARG A 36 48.92 -7.20 0.34
N GLY A 37 48.53 -8.27 -0.33
CA GLY A 37 47.66 -8.01 -1.49
C GLY A 37 46.71 -9.11 -1.90
N ARG A 38 46.85 -10.35 -1.42
CA ARG A 38 46.03 -11.45 -2.00
C ARG A 38 44.84 -11.92 -1.15
N HIS A 39 44.80 -11.64 0.12
CA HIS A 39 43.67 -12.05 1.00
C HIS A 39 42.57 -10.99 1.08
N GLY A 40 42.86 -9.71 0.92
CA GLY A 40 41.89 -8.63 0.95
C GLY A 40 40.88 -8.69 -0.19
N ASN A 41 41.28 -9.07 -1.38
CA ASN A 41 40.39 -9.08 -2.53
C ASN A 41 39.29 -10.18 -2.44
N ARG A 42 39.60 -11.34 -1.85
CA ARG A 42 38.60 -12.41 -1.71
C ARG A 42 37.55 -12.06 -0.66
N ALA A 43 37.93 -11.49 0.48
CA ALA A 43 36.99 -11.04 1.49
C ALA A 43 36.08 -9.94 0.95
N PHE A 44 36.64 -8.96 0.25
CA PHE A 44 35.84 -7.89 -0.38
C PHE A 44 34.86 -8.41 -1.43
N ILE A 45 35.28 -9.39 -2.27
CA ILE A 45 34.38 -9.98 -3.27
C ILE A 45 33.22 -10.71 -2.59
N VAL A 46 33.47 -11.48 -1.53
CA VAL A 46 32.44 -12.19 -0.79
C VAL A 46 31.48 -11.21 -0.12
N GLU A 47 31.99 -10.18 0.52
CA GLU A 47 31.20 -9.14 1.15
C GLU A 47 30.29 -8.42 0.14
N THR A 48 30.86 -8.02 -1.01
CA THR A 48 30.09 -7.38 -2.09
C THR A 48 29.01 -8.32 -2.63
N LEU A 49 29.32 -9.60 -2.79
CA LEU A 49 28.36 -10.59 -3.27
C LEU A 49 27.20 -10.79 -2.27
N VAL A 50 27.50 -10.86 -0.97
CA VAL A 50 26.48 -10.96 0.08
C VAL A 50 25.58 -9.72 0.08
N LEU A 51 26.17 -8.52 0.00
CA LEU A 51 25.39 -7.27 -0.09
C LEU A 51 24.51 -7.24 -1.34
N PHE A 52 25.01 -7.72 -2.47
CA PHE A 52 24.26 -7.78 -3.71
C PHE A 52 23.08 -8.75 -3.63
N VAL A 53 23.28 -9.94 -3.06
CA VAL A 53 22.20 -10.90 -2.82
C VAL A 53 21.15 -10.31 -1.88
N PHE A 54 21.58 -9.67 -0.78
CA PHE A 54 20.67 -9.00 0.15
C PHE A 54 19.86 -7.90 -0.54
N LEU A 55 20.49 -7.11 -1.42
CA LEU A 55 19.81 -6.08 -2.18
C LEU A 55 18.74 -6.67 -3.11
N ILE A 56 19.05 -7.76 -3.83
CA ILE A 56 18.08 -8.43 -4.71
C ILE A 56 16.88 -8.93 -3.90
N VAL A 57 17.12 -9.60 -2.77
CA VAL A 57 16.05 -10.12 -1.90
C VAL A 57 15.18 -8.99 -1.39
N SER A 58 15.78 -7.90 -0.89
CA SER A 58 15.07 -6.74 -0.39
C SER A 58 14.22 -6.08 -1.47
N PHE A 59 14.77 -5.94 -2.68
CA PHE A 59 14.04 -5.38 -3.81
C PHE A 59 12.84 -6.25 -4.22
N THR A 60 13.00 -7.57 -4.21
CA THR A 60 11.92 -8.51 -4.52
C THR A 60 10.76 -8.37 -3.54
N VAL A 61 11.04 -8.24 -2.25
CA VAL A 61 10.00 -8.02 -1.22
C VAL A 61 9.26 -6.71 -1.45
N ILE A 62 9.98 -5.62 -1.76
CA ILE A 62 9.36 -4.32 -2.03
C ILE A 62 8.42 -4.39 -3.25
N VAL A 63 8.85 -5.05 -4.33
CA VAL A 63 8.01 -5.23 -5.53
C VAL A 63 6.76 -6.04 -5.22
N GLN A 64 6.86 -7.12 -4.44
CA GLN A 64 5.72 -7.93 -4.03
C GLN A 64 4.71 -7.11 -3.20
N LEU A 65 5.17 -6.30 -2.26
CA LEU A 65 4.32 -5.42 -1.46
C LEU A 65 3.62 -4.37 -2.34
N TYR A 66 4.31 -3.83 -3.32
CA TYR A 66 3.73 -2.86 -4.24
C TYR A 66 2.61 -3.48 -5.09
N VAL A 67 2.84 -4.66 -5.66
CA VAL A 67 1.83 -5.38 -6.45
C VAL A 67 0.60 -5.75 -5.61
N ALA A 68 0.81 -6.25 -4.39
CA ALA A 68 -0.27 -6.57 -3.45
C ALA A 68 -1.10 -5.32 -3.10
N SER A 69 -0.44 -4.20 -2.84
CA SER A 69 -1.07 -2.91 -2.55
C SER A 69 -1.93 -2.39 -3.71
N ALA A 70 -1.44 -2.52 -4.95
CA ALA A 70 -2.19 -2.12 -6.14
C ALA A 70 -3.47 -2.96 -6.33
N GLY A 71 -3.41 -4.26 -6.04
CA GLY A 71 -4.59 -5.15 -6.07
C GLY A 71 -5.65 -4.76 -5.04
N LEU A 72 -5.27 -4.42 -3.82
CA LEU A 72 -6.19 -3.95 -2.78
C LEU A 72 -6.87 -2.62 -3.15
N ALA A 73 -6.15 -1.71 -3.79
CA ALA A 73 -6.72 -0.44 -4.25
C ALA A 73 -7.82 -0.65 -5.30
N GLN A 74 -7.63 -1.56 -6.25
CA GLN A 74 -8.66 -1.88 -7.25
C GLN A 74 -9.89 -2.52 -6.58
N GLN A 75 -9.69 -3.47 -5.68
CA GLN A 75 -10.79 -4.10 -4.94
C GLN A 75 -11.60 -3.09 -4.12
N SER A 76 -10.96 -2.10 -3.51
CA SER A 76 -11.62 -1.02 -2.78
C SER A 76 -12.49 -0.15 -3.70
N LEU A 77 -12.00 0.20 -4.90
CA LEU A 77 -12.77 0.95 -5.89
C LEU A 77 -13.97 0.16 -6.43
N ASP A 78 -13.79 -1.13 -6.67
CA ASP A 78 -14.88 -2.00 -7.13
C ASP A 78 -15.96 -2.14 -6.05
N LEU A 79 -15.57 -2.26 -4.78
CA LEU A 79 -16.49 -2.28 -3.64
C LEU A 79 -17.27 -0.96 -3.49
N GLU A 80 -16.61 0.19 -3.60
CA GLU A 80 -17.25 1.50 -3.52
C GLU A 80 -18.30 1.69 -4.64
N ARG A 81 -17.95 1.33 -5.87
CA ARG A 81 -18.87 1.38 -7.00
C ARG A 81 -20.04 0.43 -6.81
N ALA A 82 -19.78 -0.79 -6.36
CA ALA A 82 -20.81 -1.80 -6.09
C ALA A 82 -21.78 -1.34 -5.00
N ALA A 83 -21.26 -0.79 -3.90
CA ALA A 83 -22.09 -0.26 -2.81
C ALA A 83 -22.95 0.92 -3.27
N THR A 84 -22.39 1.84 -4.06
CA THR A 84 -23.14 2.98 -4.60
C THR A 84 -24.23 2.52 -5.57
N ALA A 85 -23.94 1.59 -6.46
CA ALA A 85 -24.93 1.06 -7.40
C ALA A 85 -26.05 0.29 -6.67
N ALA A 86 -25.69 -0.54 -5.68
CA ALA A 86 -26.68 -1.25 -4.85
C ALA A 86 -27.58 -0.28 -4.07
N ALA A 87 -27.02 0.80 -3.51
CA ALA A 87 -27.79 1.84 -2.84
C ALA A 87 -28.80 2.51 -3.80
N ASN A 88 -28.38 2.85 -5.02
CA ASN A 88 -29.27 3.42 -6.04
C ASN A 88 -30.41 2.46 -6.41
N VAL A 89 -30.14 1.15 -6.50
CA VAL A 89 -31.17 0.12 -6.74
C VAL A 89 -32.12 0.04 -5.53
N ALA A 90 -31.60 0.08 -4.32
CA ALA A 90 -32.42 0.08 -3.09
C ALA A 90 -33.33 1.31 -3.00
N GLU A 91 -32.88 2.49 -3.42
CA GLU A 91 -33.68 3.70 -3.50
C GLU A 91 -34.81 3.58 -4.53
N ARG A 92 -34.51 3.03 -5.72
CA ARG A 92 -35.53 2.74 -6.75
C ARG A 92 -36.58 1.74 -6.23
N PHE A 93 -36.13 0.65 -5.60
CA PHE A 93 -37.02 -0.29 -4.93
C PHE A 93 -37.85 0.38 -3.85
N SER A 94 -37.29 1.27 -3.05
CA SER A 94 -38.01 2.02 -2.04
C SER A 94 -39.05 2.98 -2.64
N ALA A 95 -38.81 3.51 -3.83
CA ALA A 95 -39.77 4.34 -4.54
C ALA A 95 -40.92 3.52 -5.11
N ASP A 96 -40.63 2.40 -5.76
CA ASP A 96 -41.62 1.48 -6.34
C ASP A 96 -41.19 0.00 -6.13
N PRO A 97 -41.69 -0.65 -5.06
CA PRO A 97 -41.36 -2.04 -4.75
C PRO A 97 -42.03 -3.05 -5.69
N THR A 98 -42.90 -2.63 -6.60
CA THR A 98 -43.57 -3.47 -7.60
C THR A 98 -42.84 -3.48 -8.95
N SER A 99 -41.86 -2.65 -9.11
CA SER A 99 -41.07 -2.55 -10.33
C SER A 99 -40.27 -3.85 -10.58
N THR A 100 -40.38 -4.35 -11.78
CA THR A 100 -39.71 -5.61 -12.23
C THR A 100 -38.37 -5.37 -12.92
N ASN A 101 -37.97 -4.12 -13.13
CA ASN A 101 -36.75 -3.75 -13.86
C ASN A 101 -35.83 -2.90 -12.97
N LEU A 102 -35.29 -3.54 -11.94
CA LEU A 102 -34.36 -2.91 -10.99
C LEU A 102 -32.90 -3.29 -11.26
N ASP A 103 -32.65 -4.24 -12.17
CA ASP A 103 -31.31 -4.69 -12.50
C ASP A 103 -30.53 -3.59 -13.24
N VAL A 104 -29.26 -3.47 -12.92
CA VAL A 104 -28.31 -2.55 -13.55
C VAL A 104 -27.11 -3.34 -14.02
N SER A 105 -26.77 -3.20 -15.29
CA SER A 105 -25.59 -3.84 -15.88
C SER A 105 -24.71 -2.78 -16.54
N GLU A 106 -23.50 -2.66 -16.08
CA GLU A 106 -22.43 -1.84 -16.64
C GLU A 106 -21.26 -2.75 -17.05
N GLU A 107 -20.29 -2.24 -17.81
CA GLU A 107 -19.21 -3.03 -18.41
C GLU A 107 -18.48 -3.99 -17.44
N LYS A 108 -18.36 -3.65 -16.17
CA LYS A 108 -17.65 -4.45 -15.16
C LYS A 108 -18.44 -4.70 -13.88
N LEU A 109 -19.66 -4.17 -13.81
CA LEU A 109 -20.51 -4.24 -12.63
C LEU A 109 -21.92 -4.66 -13.03
N THR A 110 -22.40 -5.73 -12.43
CA THR A 110 -23.79 -6.18 -12.57
C THR A 110 -24.45 -6.16 -11.20
N VAL A 111 -25.56 -5.45 -11.08
CA VAL A 111 -26.39 -5.43 -9.87
C VAL A 111 -27.71 -6.09 -10.20
N THR A 112 -28.05 -7.14 -9.48
CA THR A 112 -29.31 -7.85 -9.58
C THR A 112 -30.16 -7.62 -8.34
N CYS A 113 -31.46 -7.45 -8.51
CA CYS A 113 -32.41 -7.23 -7.42
C CYS A 113 -33.51 -8.26 -7.47
N GLU A 114 -33.52 -9.18 -6.52
CA GLU A 114 -34.59 -10.18 -6.37
C GLU A 114 -35.61 -9.68 -5.36
N VAL A 115 -36.87 -9.46 -5.82
CA VAL A 115 -37.94 -8.96 -4.98
C VAL A 115 -38.90 -10.10 -4.63
N THR A 116 -39.07 -10.35 -3.34
CA THR A 116 -40.01 -11.37 -2.82
C THR A 116 -41.18 -10.68 -2.09
N PRO A 117 -42.39 -10.76 -2.63
CA PRO A 117 -43.59 -10.24 -1.98
C PRO A 117 -44.06 -11.18 -0.87
N GLN A 118 -44.39 -10.67 0.29
CA GLN A 118 -45.00 -11.38 1.42
C GLN A 118 -46.35 -10.72 1.76
N PRO A 119 -47.46 -11.28 1.25
CA PRO A 119 -48.80 -10.72 1.53
C PRO A 119 -49.16 -10.91 3.01
N ASN A 120 -49.80 -9.90 3.60
CA ASN A 120 -50.33 -9.90 4.96
C ASN A 120 -51.75 -9.34 4.94
N ALA A 121 -52.53 -9.53 6.02
CA ALA A 121 -53.92 -9.10 6.12
C ALA A 121 -54.13 -7.59 5.89
N THR A 122 -53.12 -6.76 6.19
CA THR A 122 -53.18 -5.31 6.11
C THR A 122 -52.41 -4.69 4.96
N GLY A 123 -51.66 -5.52 4.18
CA GLY A 123 -50.82 -5.05 3.07
C GLY A 123 -49.81 -6.10 2.62
N THR A 124 -48.81 -5.67 1.88
CA THR A 124 -47.76 -6.58 1.38
C THR A 124 -46.40 -6.05 1.81
N LEU A 125 -45.61 -6.92 2.41
CA LEU A 125 -44.19 -6.66 2.69
C LEU A 125 -43.38 -7.14 1.49
N TYR A 126 -42.70 -6.25 0.83
CA TYR A 126 -41.75 -6.56 -0.22
C TYR A 126 -40.34 -6.62 0.38
N ARG A 127 -39.64 -7.71 0.14
CA ARG A 127 -38.20 -7.85 0.49
C ARG A 127 -37.39 -7.86 -0.78
N ALA A 128 -36.33 -7.09 -0.83
CA ALA A 128 -35.40 -7.06 -1.92
C ALA A 128 -34.04 -7.55 -1.45
N HIS A 129 -33.50 -8.55 -2.16
CA HIS A 129 -32.14 -9.02 -2.03
C HIS A 129 -31.34 -8.51 -3.22
N ILE A 130 -30.40 -7.59 -2.96
CA ILE A 130 -29.63 -6.89 -3.98
C ILE A 130 -28.21 -7.42 -3.94
N THR A 131 -27.75 -8.00 -5.04
CA THR A 131 -26.41 -8.56 -5.18
C THR A 131 -25.64 -7.78 -6.23
N ALA A 132 -24.47 -7.28 -5.88
CA ALA A 132 -23.55 -6.60 -6.80
C ALA A 132 -22.35 -7.49 -7.10
N ILE A 133 -22.13 -7.76 -8.38
CA ILE A 133 -21.05 -8.60 -8.91
C ILE A 133 -20.11 -7.70 -9.71
N ALA A 134 -18.83 -7.64 -9.30
CA ALA A 134 -17.81 -6.96 -10.04
C ALA A 134 -16.72 -7.95 -10.50
N SER A 135 -16.30 -7.84 -11.74
CA SER A 135 -15.26 -8.71 -12.31
C SER A 135 -15.55 -10.23 -12.15
N GLY A 136 -16.84 -10.60 -12.14
CA GLY A 136 -17.27 -11.99 -12.01
C GLY A 136 -17.29 -12.54 -10.58
N SER A 137 -17.05 -11.70 -9.58
CA SER A 137 -17.15 -12.07 -8.16
C SER A 137 -18.20 -11.22 -7.46
N GLU A 138 -18.95 -11.83 -6.54
CA GLU A 138 -19.84 -11.10 -5.65
C GLU A 138 -19.00 -10.24 -4.69
N VAL A 139 -19.23 -8.93 -4.72
CA VAL A 139 -18.46 -7.97 -3.93
C VAL A 139 -19.30 -7.25 -2.88
N TYR A 140 -20.63 -7.19 -3.07
CA TYR A 140 -21.51 -6.51 -2.14
C TYR A 140 -22.92 -7.08 -2.17
N VAL A 141 -23.55 -7.23 -1.00
CA VAL A 141 -24.93 -7.68 -0.85
C VAL A 141 -25.67 -6.71 0.08
N LEU A 142 -26.90 -6.37 -0.28
CA LEU A 142 -27.77 -5.50 0.50
C LEU A 142 -29.18 -6.08 0.56
N ASP A 143 -29.66 -6.32 1.76
CA ASP A 143 -31.05 -6.71 2.02
C ASP A 143 -31.86 -5.49 2.48
N THR A 144 -33.00 -5.27 1.86
CA THR A 144 -33.93 -4.20 2.24
C THR A 144 -35.36 -4.69 2.17
N ALA A 145 -36.27 -3.99 2.86
CA ALA A 145 -37.68 -4.34 2.85
C ALA A 145 -38.56 -3.08 2.90
N ARG A 146 -39.70 -3.14 2.20
CA ARG A 146 -40.69 -2.08 2.20
C ARG A 146 -42.09 -2.64 2.38
N TYR A 147 -42.85 -2.05 3.27
CA TYR A 147 -44.26 -2.39 3.49
C TYR A 147 -45.17 -1.43 2.69
N VAL A 148 -46.07 -2.03 1.92
CA VAL A 148 -47.12 -1.30 1.20
C VAL A 148 -48.48 -1.67 1.82
N SER A 149 -49.15 -0.69 2.43
CA SER A 149 -50.45 -0.91 3.02
C SER A 149 -51.50 -1.17 1.92
N GLY A 150 -52.24 -2.25 2.06
CA GLY A 150 -53.42 -2.49 1.25
C GLY A 150 -54.59 -1.63 1.75
N VAL A 151 -54.70 -0.40 1.24
CA VAL A 151 -55.94 0.38 1.47
C VAL A 151 -56.98 -0.14 0.50
N SER A 152 -57.82 -1.04 0.95
CA SER A 152 -59.06 -1.30 0.21
C SER A 152 -59.97 -0.06 0.35
N ARG A 153 -60.08 0.70 -0.74
CA ARG A 153 -61.18 1.63 -0.94
C ARG A 153 -62.45 0.90 -1.28
#